data_145b359abecfc3cd38485db479be5318
#
_entry.id   145b359abecfc3cd38485db479be5318
#
_cell.length_a   1.000
_cell.length_b   1.000
_cell.length_c   1.000
_cell.angle_alpha   90.00
_cell.angle_beta   90.00
_cell.angle_gamma   90.00
#
_symmetry.space_group_name_H-M   'P 1'
#
loop_
_entity.id
_entity.type
_entity.pdbx_description
1 polymer ?
#
loop_
_entity_poly.entity_id
_entity_poly.type
_entity_poly.pdbx_seq_one_letter_code
_entity_poly.pdbx_strand_id
1 'polypeptide(L)'
;MSVRRRQTAQQELFQPEPALPEGFLYRDNVLSEDEEAACVRAFEALPLKPFEFHGYLGNRRIVSFGWQYDYAVRGLRERGGVPDFLKPLRDKAAKFAALEPSSLRQALVTEYAPGAGIGWHRDKPMFDDVMAFSFSSPCTLRFRRKEGDAWARSSITVAPRSLYLLRGPARREWYHSIPPLLALRYSVTFRNFIASHPAAPAPE
;
A
#
# COMPACT_ATOMS: atom_id res chain seq x y z
N MET A 1 -50.92 34.78 2.24
CA MET A 1 -50.56 33.50 2.90
C MET A 1 -49.64 32.72 1.99
N SER A 2 -48.35 32.71 2.32
CA SER A 2 -47.30 32.08 1.50
C SER A 2 -47.05 30.66 1.96
N VAL A 3 -47.34 29.68 1.13
CA VAL A 3 -47.10 28.26 1.39
C VAL A 3 -45.61 27.98 1.04
N ARG A 4 -44.76 27.97 2.06
CA ARG A 4 -43.40 27.43 1.92
C ARG A 4 -43.49 25.91 1.73
N ARG A 5 -43.23 25.44 0.49
CA ARG A 5 -43.00 24.03 0.20
C ARG A 5 -41.75 23.58 0.97
N ARG A 6 -41.95 22.65 1.89
CA ARG A 6 -40.87 21.83 2.48
C ARG A 6 -40.35 20.94 1.35
N GLN A 7 -39.20 21.29 0.77
CA GLN A 7 -38.43 20.35 -0.05
C GLN A 7 -37.75 19.39 0.90
N THR A 8 -38.05 18.18 0.73
CA THR A 8 -37.87 17.01 1.58
C THR A 8 -36.44 16.54 1.65
N ALA A 9 -36.05 16.10 2.84
CA ALA A 9 -34.82 15.40 3.23
C ALA A 9 -34.56 14.04 2.55
N GLN A 10 -35.10 13.82 1.35
CA GLN A 10 -35.02 12.56 0.62
C GLN A 10 -33.94 12.54 -0.47
N GLN A 11 -33.25 13.68 -0.68
CA GLN A 11 -32.16 13.78 -1.66
C GLN A 11 -30.77 13.46 -1.11
N GLU A 12 -30.62 13.23 0.19
CA GLU A 12 -29.33 12.90 0.81
C GLU A 12 -29.01 11.39 0.83
N LEU A 13 -29.94 10.53 0.43
CA LEU A 13 -29.75 9.07 0.48
C LEU A 13 -29.00 8.47 -0.73
N PHE A 14 -28.70 9.28 -1.73
CA PHE A 14 -27.95 8.85 -2.92
C PHE A 14 -26.80 9.82 -3.24
N GLN A 15 -25.96 10.11 -2.26
CA GLN A 15 -24.64 10.63 -2.62
C GLN A 15 -23.89 9.48 -3.28
N PRO A 16 -23.45 9.62 -4.56
CA PRO A 16 -22.61 8.62 -5.16
C PRO A 16 -21.40 8.41 -4.25
N GLU A 17 -21.06 7.15 -3.97
CA GLU A 17 -19.84 6.87 -3.21
C GLU A 17 -18.69 7.67 -3.84
N PRO A 18 -17.91 8.41 -3.04
CA PRO A 18 -16.86 9.26 -3.58
C PRO A 18 -15.93 8.40 -4.44
N ALA A 19 -15.77 8.79 -5.70
CA ALA A 19 -14.97 8.06 -6.66
C ALA A 19 -13.56 7.79 -6.09
N LEU A 20 -13.07 6.58 -6.26
CA LEU A 20 -11.70 6.22 -5.89
C LEU A 20 -10.70 7.05 -6.71
N PRO A 21 -9.50 7.34 -6.17
CA PRO A 21 -8.49 8.10 -6.87
C PRO A 21 -8.17 7.54 -8.27
N GLU A 22 -8.07 8.41 -9.26
CA GLU A 22 -7.57 8.02 -10.57
C GLU A 22 -6.19 7.35 -10.46
N GLY A 23 -6.02 6.20 -11.14
CA GLY A 23 -4.82 5.38 -11.06
C GLY A 23 -4.79 4.43 -9.86
N PHE A 24 -5.86 4.36 -9.07
CA PHE A 24 -6.07 3.29 -8.10
C PHE A 24 -6.80 2.12 -8.77
N LEU A 25 -6.21 0.91 -8.67
CA LEU A 25 -6.85 -0.33 -9.09
C LEU A 25 -6.92 -1.29 -7.91
N TYR A 26 -8.00 -2.06 -7.85
CA TYR A 26 -8.22 -3.06 -6.82
C TYR A 26 -8.76 -4.35 -7.42
N ARG A 27 -8.30 -5.48 -6.92
CA ARG A 27 -8.83 -6.81 -7.24
C ARG A 27 -8.81 -7.68 -6.00
N ASP A 28 -9.95 -8.25 -5.67
CA ASP A 28 -10.09 -9.26 -4.61
C ASP A 28 -9.74 -10.67 -5.14
N ASN A 29 -9.62 -11.62 -4.23
CA ASN A 29 -9.44 -13.04 -4.51
C ASN A 29 -8.34 -13.37 -5.54
N VAL A 30 -7.20 -12.64 -5.50
CA VAL A 30 -6.04 -12.90 -6.36
C VAL A 30 -5.16 -14.04 -5.86
N LEU A 31 -5.40 -14.49 -4.62
CA LEU A 31 -4.75 -15.62 -3.97
C LEU A 31 -5.80 -16.63 -3.50
N SER A 32 -5.47 -17.91 -3.58
CA SER A 32 -6.25 -18.95 -2.90
C SER A 32 -6.02 -18.91 -1.38
N GLU A 33 -6.83 -19.65 -0.63
CA GLU A 33 -6.65 -19.80 0.83
C GLU A 33 -5.33 -20.50 1.17
N ASP A 34 -4.95 -21.51 0.38
CA ASP A 34 -3.68 -22.21 0.56
C ASP A 34 -2.47 -21.31 0.27
N GLU A 35 -2.54 -20.49 -0.78
CA GLU A 35 -1.50 -19.50 -1.08
C GLU A 35 -1.36 -18.47 0.04
N GLU A 36 -2.48 -17.96 0.57
CA GLU A 36 -2.48 -17.05 1.70
C GLU A 36 -1.87 -17.70 2.94
N ALA A 37 -2.33 -18.91 3.30
CA ALA A 37 -1.82 -19.64 4.47
C ALA A 37 -0.31 -19.92 4.38
N ALA A 38 0.18 -20.28 3.19
CA ALA A 38 1.61 -20.48 2.96
C ALA A 38 2.40 -19.18 3.14
N CYS A 39 1.89 -18.06 2.61
CA CYS A 39 2.51 -16.74 2.78
C CYS A 39 2.56 -16.32 4.24
N VAL A 40 1.45 -16.43 4.97
CA VAL A 40 1.37 -16.05 6.39
C VAL A 40 2.37 -16.83 7.23
N ARG A 41 2.46 -18.15 7.05
CA ARG A 41 3.49 -18.97 7.73
C ARG A 41 4.91 -18.51 7.44
N ALA A 42 5.18 -18.11 6.19
CA ALA A 42 6.49 -17.57 5.85
C ALA A 42 6.75 -16.21 6.51
N PHE A 43 5.73 -15.34 6.63
CA PHE A 43 5.87 -14.02 7.26
C PHE A 43 6.11 -14.11 8.76
N GLU A 44 5.46 -15.07 9.46
CA GLU A 44 5.66 -15.31 10.89
C GLU A 44 7.10 -15.68 11.23
N ALA A 45 7.82 -16.34 10.31
CA ALA A 45 9.23 -16.70 10.47
C ALA A 45 10.21 -15.56 10.15
N LEU A 46 9.75 -14.40 9.66
CA LEU A 46 10.63 -13.30 9.28
C LEU A 46 11.12 -12.50 10.50
N PRO A 47 12.35 -11.95 10.45
CA PRO A 47 12.90 -11.08 11.49
C PRO A 47 12.28 -9.67 11.42
N LEU A 48 10.96 -9.59 11.58
CA LEU A 48 10.22 -8.33 11.56
C LEU A 48 10.65 -7.43 12.73
N LYS A 49 10.96 -6.16 12.42
CA LYS A 49 11.38 -5.15 13.39
C LYS A 49 10.34 -4.02 13.46
N PRO A 50 10.15 -3.39 14.64
CA PRO A 50 9.33 -2.19 14.73
C PRO A 50 9.75 -1.16 13.68
N PHE A 51 8.76 -0.52 13.04
CA PHE A 51 9.04 0.57 12.10
C PHE A 51 9.49 1.80 12.88
N GLU A 52 10.71 2.25 12.62
CA GLU A 52 11.27 3.47 13.21
C GLU A 52 11.15 4.63 12.22
N PHE A 53 10.63 5.76 12.71
CA PHE A 53 10.53 7.00 11.96
C PHE A 53 10.89 8.19 12.85
N HIS A 54 12.00 8.86 12.54
CA HIS A 54 12.52 10.01 13.31
C HIS A 54 12.61 9.76 14.83
N GLY A 55 13.04 8.57 15.24
CA GLY A 55 13.16 8.18 16.65
C GLY A 55 11.87 7.70 17.32
N TYR A 56 10.74 7.70 16.62
CA TYR A 56 9.48 7.13 17.09
C TYR A 56 9.31 5.70 16.57
N LEU A 57 9.02 4.76 17.46
CA LEU A 57 8.67 3.40 17.11
C LEU A 57 7.17 3.33 16.74
N GLY A 58 6.89 2.91 15.52
CA GLY A 58 5.51 2.63 15.11
C GLY A 58 5.04 1.26 15.62
N ASN A 59 3.73 1.11 15.80
CA ASN A 59 3.12 -0.15 16.27
C ASN A 59 3.12 -1.27 15.22
N ARG A 60 3.58 -1.01 13.98
CA ARG A 60 3.74 -2.02 12.94
C ARG A 60 5.18 -2.51 12.88
N ARG A 61 5.36 -3.80 12.55
CA ARG A 61 6.69 -4.39 12.32
C ARG A 61 6.91 -4.60 10.83
N ILE A 62 8.15 -4.45 10.38
CA ILE A 62 8.49 -4.53 8.96
C ILE A 62 9.77 -5.33 8.71
N VAL A 63 9.88 -5.89 7.50
CA VAL A 63 11.15 -6.29 6.89
C VAL A 63 11.11 -5.90 5.40
N SER A 64 12.23 -5.37 4.90
CA SER A 64 12.38 -4.92 3.52
C SER A 64 13.43 -5.76 2.81
N PHE A 65 13.18 -6.07 1.53
CA PHE A 65 14.05 -6.85 0.66
C PHE A 65 14.33 -6.09 -0.64
N GLY A 66 15.45 -6.42 -1.26
CA GLY A 66 15.90 -5.76 -2.47
C GLY A 66 16.47 -4.37 -2.20
N TRP A 67 16.13 -3.41 -3.03
CA TRP A 67 16.65 -2.06 -2.95
C TRP A 67 16.05 -1.28 -1.77
N GLN A 68 16.91 -0.67 -0.97
CA GLN A 68 16.54 0.14 0.19
C GLN A 68 17.21 1.51 0.10
N TYR A 69 16.49 2.53 0.60
CA TYR A 69 17.10 3.85 0.76
C TYR A 69 17.98 3.86 2.00
N ASP A 70 19.27 4.08 1.78
CA ASP A 70 20.26 4.25 2.85
C ASP A 70 20.42 5.73 3.15
N TYR A 71 20.02 6.13 4.37
CA TYR A 71 20.08 7.52 4.80
C TYR A 71 21.52 8.02 5.01
N ALA A 72 22.46 7.13 5.32
CA ALA A 72 23.87 7.50 5.54
C ALA A 72 24.56 7.94 4.24
N VAL A 73 24.24 7.28 3.13
CA VAL A 73 24.80 7.61 1.80
C VAL A 73 23.84 8.44 0.95
N ARG A 74 22.65 8.76 1.47
CA ARG A 74 21.57 9.46 0.77
C ARG A 74 21.25 8.86 -0.61
N GLY A 75 21.28 7.53 -0.71
CA GLY A 75 21.15 6.81 -1.97
C GLY A 75 20.42 5.48 -1.81
N LEU A 76 20.16 4.84 -2.96
CA LEU A 76 19.60 3.50 -3.01
C LEU A 76 20.75 2.48 -2.91
N ARG A 77 20.62 1.50 -2.03
CA ARG A 77 21.51 0.33 -1.95
C ARG A 77 20.70 -0.94 -2.11
N GLU A 78 21.25 -1.88 -2.86
CA GLU A 78 20.75 -3.24 -2.91
C GLU A 78 21.22 -4.00 -1.68
N ARG A 79 20.28 -4.59 -0.95
CA ARG A 79 20.53 -5.48 0.19
C ARG A 79 19.96 -6.86 -0.09
N GLY A 80 20.59 -7.58 -1.01
CA GLY A 80 20.06 -8.85 -1.51
C GLY A 80 18.86 -8.67 -2.44
N GLY A 81 18.49 -9.73 -3.16
CA GLY A 81 17.33 -9.74 -4.05
C GLY A 81 16.00 -9.89 -3.30
N VAL A 82 14.92 -9.93 -4.06
CA VAL A 82 13.61 -10.37 -3.56
C VAL A 82 13.68 -11.88 -3.28
N PRO A 83 13.40 -12.36 -2.06
CA PRO A 83 13.48 -13.77 -1.69
C PRO A 83 12.58 -14.66 -2.54
N ASP A 84 12.96 -15.93 -2.70
CA ASP A 84 12.25 -16.88 -3.56
C ASP A 84 10.79 -17.05 -3.17
N PHE A 85 10.46 -17.05 -1.88
CA PHE A 85 9.07 -17.19 -1.40
C PHE A 85 8.18 -15.99 -1.78
N LEU A 86 8.75 -14.84 -2.10
CA LEU A 86 8.02 -13.65 -2.58
C LEU A 86 7.94 -13.56 -4.10
N LYS A 87 8.71 -14.35 -4.86
CA LYS A 87 8.71 -14.29 -6.32
C LYS A 87 7.33 -14.56 -6.93
N PRO A 88 6.54 -15.57 -6.49
CA PRO A 88 5.20 -15.79 -7.03
C PRO A 88 4.27 -14.59 -6.82
N LEU A 89 4.35 -13.90 -5.67
CA LEU A 89 3.59 -12.68 -5.42
C LEU A 89 4.08 -11.54 -6.31
N ARG A 90 5.41 -11.40 -6.48
CA ARG A 90 5.99 -10.38 -7.36
C ARG A 90 5.51 -10.54 -8.80
N ASP A 91 5.47 -11.76 -9.32
CA ASP A 91 5.04 -12.05 -10.68
C ASP A 91 3.53 -11.73 -10.86
N LYS A 92 2.70 -12.07 -9.88
CA LYS A 92 1.27 -11.66 -9.87
C LYS A 92 1.12 -10.14 -9.82
N ALA A 93 1.91 -9.43 -9.00
CA ALA A 93 1.89 -7.97 -8.91
C ALA A 93 2.30 -7.32 -10.23
N ALA A 94 3.38 -7.79 -10.84
CA ALA A 94 3.88 -7.33 -12.13
C ALA A 94 2.84 -7.50 -13.22
N LYS A 95 2.23 -8.69 -13.33
CA LYS A 95 1.15 -8.96 -14.28
C LYS A 95 -0.05 -8.03 -14.08
N PHE A 96 -0.43 -7.78 -12.83
CA PHE A 96 -1.55 -6.88 -12.50
C PHE A 96 -1.28 -5.43 -12.91
N ALA A 97 -0.02 -4.98 -12.75
CA ALA A 97 0.41 -3.63 -13.09
C ALA A 97 0.87 -3.48 -14.57
N ALA A 98 0.87 -4.55 -15.36
CA ALA A 98 1.45 -4.61 -16.71
C ALA A 98 2.92 -4.15 -16.73
N LEU A 99 3.71 -4.70 -15.80
CA LEU A 99 5.14 -4.44 -15.64
C LEU A 99 5.95 -5.75 -15.76
N GLU A 100 7.24 -5.60 -16.03
CA GLU A 100 8.19 -6.73 -15.94
C GLU A 100 8.48 -7.06 -14.47
N PRO A 101 8.47 -8.33 -14.03
CA PRO A 101 8.76 -8.72 -12.66
C PRO A 101 10.12 -8.19 -12.16
N SER A 102 11.13 -8.13 -13.01
CA SER A 102 12.45 -7.60 -12.68
C SER A 102 12.47 -6.11 -12.36
N SER A 103 11.47 -5.36 -12.81
CA SER A 103 11.32 -3.93 -12.46
C SER A 103 10.89 -3.71 -11.01
N LEU A 104 10.25 -4.71 -10.39
CA LEU A 104 9.82 -4.66 -8.99
C LEU A 104 10.98 -5.03 -8.07
N ARG A 105 11.86 -4.07 -7.84
CA ARG A 105 13.15 -4.28 -7.16
C ARG A 105 13.08 -4.12 -5.64
N GLN A 106 11.96 -3.65 -5.09
CA GLN A 106 11.75 -3.59 -3.64
C GLN A 106 10.50 -4.38 -3.26
N ALA A 107 10.63 -5.17 -2.18
CA ALA A 107 9.52 -5.77 -1.46
C ALA A 107 9.57 -5.36 0.01
N LEU A 108 8.40 -5.04 0.58
CA LEU A 108 8.22 -4.70 1.98
C LEU A 108 7.13 -5.58 2.57
N VAL A 109 7.49 -6.43 3.53
CA VAL A 109 6.51 -7.16 4.35
C VAL A 109 6.23 -6.32 5.58
N THR A 110 4.95 -6.10 5.87
CA THR A 110 4.50 -5.35 7.04
C THR A 110 3.49 -6.17 7.83
N GLU A 111 3.71 -6.26 9.12
CA GLU A 111 2.77 -6.79 10.09
C GLU A 111 2.08 -5.63 10.82
N TYR A 112 0.77 -5.72 10.90
CA TYR A 112 -0.08 -4.86 11.70
C TYR A 112 -0.73 -5.70 12.80
N ALA A 113 -0.18 -5.65 14.00
CA ALA A 113 -0.82 -6.22 15.19
C ALA A 113 -2.12 -5.44 15.52
N PRO A 114 -3.03 -5.99 16.33
CA PRO A 114 -4.18 -5.25 16.84
C PRO A 114 -3.75 -3.91 17.45
N GLY A 115 -4.45 -2.83 17.08
CA GLY A 115 -4.10 -1.45 17.44
C GLY A 115 -3.09 -0.78 16.49
N ALA A 116 -2.40 -1.52 15.63
CA ALA A 116 -1.49 -0.95 14.65
C ALA A 116 -2.24 -0.37 13.44
N GLY A 117 -1.71 0.69 12.87
CA GLY A 117 -2.17 1.32 11.66
C GLY A 117 -1.03 2.09 10.98
N ILE A 118 -1.36 2.87 9.96
CA ILE A 118 -0.42 3.81 9.33
C ILE A 118 -1.11 5.15 9.11
N GLY A 119 -0.49 6.22 9.60
CA GLY A 119 -0.97 7.58 9.45
C GLY A 119 -1.00 8.06 8.00
N TRP A 120 -1.51 9.27 7.79
CA TRP A 120 -1.57 9.87 6.46
C TRP A 120 -0.19 10.11 5.88
N HIS A 121 0.11 9.45 4.76
CA HIS A 121 1.39 9.56 4.06
C HIS A 121 1.22 9.37 2.56
N ARG A 122 2.28 9.65 1.84
CA ARG A 122 2.55 9.21 0.47
C ARG A 122 3.84 8.40 0.48
N ASP A 123 3.96 7.40 -0.37
CA ASP A 123 5.22 6.68 -0.52
C ASP A 123 6.36 7.62 -0.95
N LYS A 124 7.60 7.21 -0.72
CA LYS A 124 8.78 8.01 -1.05
C LYS A 124 8.82 8.39 -2.54
N PRO A 125 9.27 9.60 -2.90
CA PRO A 125 9.20 10.11 -4.29
C PRO A 125 9.92 9.24 -5.31
N MET A 126 10.97 8.48 -4.91
CA MET A 126 11.72 7.63 -5.82
C MET A 126 10.93 6.42 -6.36
N PHE A 127 9.83 6.05 -5.72
CA PHE A 127 8.98 4.96 -6.20
C PHE A 127 7.95 5.47 -7.20
N ASP A 128 7.72 4.71 -8.25
CA ASP A 128 6.68 5.01 -9.26
C ASP A 128 5.39 4.28 -8.89
N ASP A 129 5.20 3.06 -9.32
CA ASP A 129 4.04 2.25 -8.98
C ASP A 129 4.21 1.52 -7.65
N VAL A 130 3.13 1.36 -6.91
CA VAL A 130 3.09 0.65 -5.64
C VAL A 130 1.97 -0.39 -5.68
N MET A 131 2.32 -1.66 -5.65
CA MET A 131 1.39 -2.78 -5.58
C MET A 131 1.42 -3.38 -4.19
N ALA A 132 0.25 -3.65 -3.60
CA ALA A 132 0.20 -4.27 -2.28
C ALA A 132 -0.84 -5.37 -2.17
N PHE A 133 -0.38 -6.54 -1.72
CA PHE A 133 -1.24 -7.63 -1.27
C PHE A 133 -1.66 -7.45 0.18
N SER A 134 -2.86 -7.92 0.52
CA SER A 134 -3.41 -7.93 1.86
C SER A 134 -3.70 -9.35 2.32
N PHE A 135 -3.43 -9.64 3.60
CA PHE A 135 -3.55 -10.99 4.18
C PHE A 135 -4.20 -10.92 5.55
N SER A 136 -4.83 -12.02 5.95
CA SER A 136 -5.42 -12.35 7.25
C SER A 136 -6.69 -11.58 7.58
N SER A 137 -6.65 -10.27 7.74
CA SER A 137 -7.84 -9.47 8.06
C SER A 137 -8.04 -8.30 7.09
N PRO A 138 -9.30 -7.86 6.90
CA PRO A 138 -9.58 -6.69 6.08
C PRO A 138 -9.09 -5.40 6.76
N CYS A 139 -8.88 -4.36 5.95
CA CYS A 139 -8.62 -3.02 6.45
C CYS A 139 -9.35 -1.97 5.62
N THR A 140 -9.58 -0.80 6.20
CA THR A 140 -10.04 0.36 5.44
C THR A 140 -8.83 1.15 4.94
N LEU A 141 -8.62 1.17 3.64
CA LEU A 141 -7.66 2.06 3.00
C LEU A 141 -8.36 3.40 2.72
N ARG A 142 -7.90 4.46 3.37
CA ARG A 142 -8.45 5.80 3.24
C ARG A 142 -7.56 6.67 2.37
N PHE A 143 -8.18 7.53 1.58
CA PHE A 143 -7.51 8.50 0.72
C PHE A 143 -7.94 9.91 1.07
N ARG A 144 -7.04 10.88 0.90
CA ARG A 144 -7.34 12.31 0.91
C ARG A 144 -6.41 13.09 -0.01
N ARG A 145 -6.95 14.11 -0.66
CA ARG A 145 -6.20 15.09 -1.47
C ARG A 145 -6.72 16.49 -1.16
N LYS A 146 -5.82 17.45 -1.07
CA LYS A 146 -6.20 18.85 -0.89
C LYS A 146 -6.76 19.42 -2.19
N GLU A 147 -7.94 20.07 -2.11
CA GLU A 147 -8.61 20.73 -3.22
C GLU A 147 -9.05 22.12 -2.75
N GLY A 148 -8.26 23.14 -3.10
CA GLY A 148 -8.42 24.49 -2.52
C GLY A 148 -8.28 24.43 -0.99
N ASP A 149 -9.29 24.90 -0.26
CA ASP A 149 -9.31 24.89 1.21
C ASP A 149 -9.93 23.63 1.80
N ALA A 150 -10.52 22.77 0.97
CA ALA A 150 -11.18 21.53 1.39
C ALA A 150 -10.28 20.28 1.18
N TRP A 151 -10.72 19.15 1.73
CA TRP A 151 -10.13 17.84 1.51
C TRP A 151 -11.13 16.96 0.77
N ALA A 152 -10.81 16.58 -0.46
CA ALA A 152 -11.44 15.41 -1.08
C ALA A 152 -11.04 14.15 -0.31
N ARG A 153 -12.00 13.27 -0.06
CA ARG A 153 -11.81 12.02 0.70
C ARG A 153 -12.48 10.87 -0.01
N SER A 154 -11.84 9.72 0.06
CA SER A 154 -12.40 8.46 -0.42
C SER A 154 -11.86 7.32 0.44
N SER A 155 -12.50 6.17 0.39
CA SER A 155 -12.03 4.97 1.08
C SER A 155 -12.56 3.70 0.42
N ILE A 156 -11.86 2.60 0.66
CA ILE A 156 -12.26 1.27 0.22
C ILE A 156 -11.90 0.25 1.30
N THR A 157 -12.72 -0.78 1.45
CA THR A 157 -12.35 -1.97 2.22
C THR A 157 -11.45 -2.86 1.38
N VAL A 158 -10.24 -3.07 1.85
CA VAL A 158 -9.25 -3.99 1.26
C VAL A 158 -9.38 -5.34 1.96
N ALA A 159 -9.91 -6.32 1.26
CA ALA A 159 -10.11 -7.69 1.79
C ALA A 159 -8.79 -8.47 1.89
N PRO A 160 -8.72 -9.54 2.69
CA PRO A 160 -7.66 -10.54 2.57
C PRO A 160 -7.60 -11.13 1.16
N ARG A 161 -6.44 -11.64 0.76
CA ARG A 161 -6.19 -12.24 -0.56
C ARG A 161 -6.40 -11.28 -1.73
N SER A 162 -6.44 -9.97 -1.47
CA SER A 162 -6.59 -8.93 -2.49
C SER A 162 -5.26 -8.29 -2.88
N LEU A 163 -5.30 -7.58 -3.99
CA LEU A 163 -4.19 -6.81 -4.53
C LEU A 163 -4.70 -5.44 -4.97
N TYR A 164 -3.97 -4.38 -4.61
CA TYR A 164 -4.23 -3.05 -5.16
C TYR A 164 -2.96 -2.43 -5.77
N LEU A 165 -3.19 -1.48 -6.67
CA LEU A 165 -2.16 -0.67 -7.32
C LEU A 165 -2.44 0.80 -7.03
N LEU A 166 -1.40 1.53 -6.66
CA LEU A 166 -1.34 2.98 -6.65
C LEU A 166 -0.43 3.44 -7.79
N ARG A 167 -0.99 4.16 -8.76
CA ARG A 167 -0.31 4.71 -9.95
C ARG A 167 -0.77 6.13 -10.20
N GLY A 168 0.03 6.93 -10.90
CA GLY A 168 -0.37 8.26 -11.33
C GLY A 168 -0.87 9.16 -10.19
N PRO A 169 -2.04 9.82 -10.33
CA PRO A 169 -2.61 10.68 -9.28
C PRO A 169 -2.80 9.97 -7.94
N ALA A 170 -3.33 8.74 -7.92
CA ALA A 170 -3.50 7.96 -6.68
C ALA A 170 -2.20 7.82 -5.90
N ARG A 171 -1.07 7.69 -6.60
CA ARG A 171 0.27 7.53 -6.02
C ARG A 171 0.92 8.85 -5.66
N ARG A 172 0.77 9.89 -6.47
CA ARG A 172 1.55 11.13 -6.36
C ARG A 172 0.81 12.26 -5.67
N GLU A 173 -0.52 12.34 -5.79
CA GLU A 173 -1.31 13.45 -5.29
C GLU A 173 -2.08 13.10 -4.01
N TRP A 174 -2.54 11.85 -3.88
CA TRP A 174 -3.34 11.44 -2.76
C TRP A 174 -2.49 10.93 -1.60
N TYR A 175 -2.79 11.41 -0.39
CA TYR A 175 -2.36 10.77 0.84
C TYR A 175 -3.24 9.56 1.09
N HIS A 176 -2.63 8.51 1.64
CA HIS A 176 -3.38 7.34 2.09
C HIS A 176 -3.03 6.96 3.52
N SER A 177 -3.92 6.23 4.18
CA SER A 177 -3.78 5.80 5.58
C SER A 177 -4.62 4.56 5.84
N ILE A 178 -4.22 3.80 6.86
CA ILE A 178 -5.00 2.71 7.42
C ILE A 178 -5.18 3.01 8.91
N PRO A 179 -6.43 3.15 9.42
CA PRO A 179 -6.69 3.35 10.84
C PRO A 179 -6.20 2.15 11.66
N PRO A 180 -6.08 2.29 12.99
CA PRO A 180 -5.77 1.17 13.87
C PRO A 180 -6.67 -0.03 13.60
N LEU A 181 -6.09 -1.21 13.46
CA LEU A 181 -6.78 -2.46 13.13
C LEU A 181 -7.23 -3.18 14.39
N LEU A 182 -8.33 -3.93 14.29
CA LEU A 182 -8.85 -4.74 15.39
C LEU A 182 -8.22 -6.14 15.44
N ALA A 183 -7.70 -6.63 14.31
CA ALA A 183 -7.13 -7.95 14.17
C ALA A 183 -5.79 -7.91 13.41
N LEU A 184 -5.00 -8.98 13.57
CA LEU A 184 -3.73 -9.15 12.87
C LEU A 184 -3.92 -9.10 11.36
N ARG A 185 -3.10 -8.31 10.70
CA ARG A 185 -3.03 -8.19 9.24
C ARG A 185 -1.58 -8.18 8.78
N TYR A 186 -1.30 -8.86 7.68
CA TYR A 186 -0.06 -8.67 6.94
C TYR A 186 -0.32 -7.95 5.61
N SER A 187 0.70 -7.27 5.10
CA SER A 187 0.75 -6.80 3.72
C SER A 187 2.12 -7.01 3.12
N VAL A 188 2.15 -7.31 1.81
CA VAL A 188 3.37 -7.32 1.01
C VAL A 188 3.25 -6.25 -0.05
N THR A 189 4.15 -5.28 -0.01
CA THR A 189 4.17 -4.18 -0.98
C THR A 189 5.37 -4.32 -1.90
N PHE A 190 5.12 -4.32 -3.22
CA PHE A 190 6.16 -4.26 -4.26
C PHE A 190 6.21 -2.87 -4.88
N ARG A 191 7.41 -2.43 -5.25
CA ARG A 191 7.63 -1.11 -5.86
C ARG A 191 8.66 -1.19 -6.98
N ASN A 192 8.40 -0.45 -8.07
CA ASN A 192 9.42 -0.07 -9.04
C ASN A 192 9.91 1.35 -8.75
N PHE A 193 10.97 1.75 -9.44
CA PHE A 193 11.57 3.07 -9.30
C PHE A 193 11.28 3.91 -10.54
N ILE A 194 11.17 5.23 -10.35
CA ILE A 194 11.08 6.17 -11.48
C ILE A 194 12.36 6.06 -12.33
N ALA A 195 12.22 6.21 -13.65
CA ALA A 195 13.31 6.02 -14.62
C ALA A 195 14.53 6.92 -14.38
N SER A 196 14.35 8.07 -13.71
CA SER A 196 15.42 9.02 -13.38
C SER A 196 16.30 8.61 -12.18
N HIS A 197 16.05 7.47 -11.55
CA HIS A 197 16.91 6.91 -10.51
C HIS A 197 17.62 5.66 -11.07
N PRO A 198 18.74 5.84 -11.80
CA PRO A 198 19.53 4.69 -12.25
C PRO A 198 20.00 3.89 -11.04
N ALA A 199 20.03 2.57 -11.20
CA ALA A 199 20.69 1.70 -10.25
C ALA A 199 22.13 2.19 -10.07
N ALA A 200 22.59 2.33 -8.81
CA ALA A 200 24.02 2.44 -8.57
C ALA A 200 24.71 1.22 -9.23
N PRO A 201 25.88 1.39 -9.87
CA PRO A 201 26.62 0.27 -10.44
C PRO A 201 26.86 -0.79 -9.35
N ALA A 202 26.83 -2.06 -9.75
CA ALA A 202 27.23 -3.15 -8.87
C ALA A 202 28.63 -2.86 -8.34
N PRO A 203 28.95 -3.16 -7.07
CA PRO A 203 30.33 -3.13 -6.63
C PRO A 203 31.12 -4.16 -7.41
N GLU A 204 32.27 -3.75 -7.96
CA GLU A 204 33.28 -4.64 -8.57
C GLU A 204 33.83 -5.61 -7.53
#